data_c1292bea19a739325c82ddcde40e76af
#
_entry.id   c1292bea19a739325c82ddcde40e76af
#
_cell.length_a   1.000
_cell.length_b   1.000
_cell.length_c   1.000
_cell.angle_alpha   90.00
_cell.angle_beta   90.00
_cell.angle_gamma   90.00
#
_symmetry.space_group_name_H-M   'P 1'
#
loop_
_entity.id
_entity.type
_entity.pdbx_description
1 polymer ?
#
loop_
_entity_poly.entity_id
_entity_poly.type
_entity_poly.pdbx_seq_one_letter_code
_entity_poly.pdbx_strand_id
1 'polypeptide(L)'
;RGSAVPSLVGKYLYGDFISTRVWALTVDDQLNKVDNSELGNAPQNPAGFGEDEAGELYIVGYGGRLYRFAEGDGGDPLAGFPQALSDTGLFSDTSSLTPASGLIEYDVNSPLWSDYSSKRRWIAVPNGQAITFSGSEPWRFPTGTVLVKHFEMEMVAGDANSSRRLETRVLVNQTGGWFGVTYRWNEPQTDAELLTDRLTETLTVADANFNGG
;
A
#
# COMPACT_ATOMS: atom_id res chain seq x y z
N ARG A 1 -1.42 18.62 -23.15
CA ARG A 1 -2.21 19.38 -24.13
C ARG A 1 -3.65 18.90 -24.17
N GLY A 2 -3.92 17.65 -23.89
CA GLY A 2 -5.26 17.07 -23.95
C GLY A 2 -6.28 17.70 -22.99
N SER A 3 -7.54 17.38 -23.19
CA SER A 3 -8.67 17.92 -22.42
C SER A 3 -9.30 16.90 -21.47
N ALA A 4 -8.98 15.62 -21.62
CA ALA A 4 -9.58 14.54 -20.82
C ALA A 4 -9.16 14.60 -19.35
N VAL A 5 -8.00 15.20 -19.04
CA VAL A 5 -7.53 15.39 -17.66
C VAL A 5 -7.00 16.82 -17.50
N PRO A 6 -7.87 17.84 -17.30
CA PRO A 6 -7.49 19.23 -17.19
C PRO A 6 -6.43 19.53 -16.14
N SER A 7 -6.41 18.78 -15.04
CA SER A 7 -5.43 18.89 -13.95
C SER A 7 -3.99 18.56 -14.37
N LEU A 8 -3.79 17.85 -15.49
CA LEU A 8 -2.49 17.48 -16.04
C LEU A 8 -2.00 18.42 -17.14
N VAL A 9 -2.80 19.36 -17.60
CA VAL A 9 -2.41 20.31 -18.66
C VAL A 9 -1.20 21.13 -18.21
N GLY A 10 -0.16 21.18 -19.05
CA GLY A 10 1.09 21.89 -18.78
C GLY A 10 2.07 21.17 -17.83
N LYS A 11 1.74 20.01 -17.34
CA LYS A 11 2.64 19.19 -16.50
C LYS A 11 3.46 18.20 -17.33
N TYR A 12 4.66 17.88 -16.86
CA TYR A 12 5.50 16.83 -17.41
C TYR A 12 5.26 15.52 -16.63
N LEU A 13 4.84 14.46 -17.35
CA LEU A 13 4.57 13.17 -16.74
C LEU A 13 5.77 12.24 -16.92
N TYR A 14 6.10 11.52 -15.87
CA TYR A 14 7.12 10.48 -15.88
C TYR A 14 6.76 9.34 -14.94
N GLY A 15 7.37 8.18 -15.15
CA GLY A 15 7.10 6.98 -14.36
C GLY A 15 8.34 6.15 -14.13
N ASP A 16 8.33 5.40 -13.05
CA ASP A 16 9.34 4.39 -12.76
C ASP A 16 8.86 3.01 -13.22
N PHE A 17 9.72 2.34 -13.99
CA PHE A 17 9.41 1.05 -14.59
C PHE A 17 9.20 -0.05 -13.54
N ILE A 18 10.01 -0.07 -12.47
CA ILE A 18 9.98 -1.15 -11.49
C ILE A 18 8.82 -1.00 -10.52
N SER A 19 8.65 0.20 -9.93
CA SER A 19 7.59 0.46 -8.95
C SER A 19 6.24 0.75 -9.58
N THR A 20 6.17 0.93 -10.89
CA THR A 20 5.00 1.36 -11.65
C THR A 20 4.46 2.75 -11.31
N ARG A 21 5.11 3.47 -10.40
CA ARG A 21 4.68 4.80 -9.94
C ARG A 21 4.78 5.82 -11.06
N VAL A 22 3.82 6.74 -11.09
CA VAL A 22 3.73 7.83 -12.07
C VAL A 22 3.62 9.16 -11.34
N TRP A 23 4.33 10.17 -11.83
CA TRP A 23 4.33 11.53 -11.27
C TRP A 23 4.02 12.57 -12.33
N ALA A 24 3.50 13.71 -11.88
CA ALA A 24 3.31 14.93 -12.65
C ALA A 24 4.20 16.05 -12.08
N LEU A 25 5.13 16.52 -12.88
CA LEU A 25 6.05 17.60 -12.55
C LEU A 25 5.54 18.91 -13.13
N THR A 26 5.47 19.95 -12.31
CA THR A 26 5.24 21.33 -12.74
C THR A 26 6.52 22.13 -12.59
N VAL A 27 6.87 22.88 -13.61
CA VAL A 27 8.02 23.80 -13.60
C VAL A 27 7.57 25.22 -13.91
N ASP A 28 8.33 26.22 -13.45
CA ASP A 28 8.15 27.64 -13.83
C ASP A 28 8.82 27.93 -15.19
N ASP A 29 8.73 29.20 -15.64
CA ASP A 29 9.31 29.66 -16.90
C ASP A 29 10.85 29.56 -16.93
N GLN A 30 11.50 29.46 -15.78
CA GLN A 30 12.94 29.25 -15.61
C GLN A 30 13.33 27.76 -15.46
N LEU A 31 12.37 26.85 -15.63
CA LEU A 31 12.49 25.40 -15.46
C LEU A 31 12.84 24.95 -14.01
N ASN A 32 12.58 25.80 -13.02
CA ASN A 32 12.66 25.36 -11.64
C ASN A 32 11.43 24.53 -11.27
N LYS A 33 11.66 23.50 -10.44
CA LYS A 33 10.56 22.66 -9.95
C LYS A 33 9.63 23.48 -9.05
N VAL A 34 8.37 23.56 -9.42
CA VAL A 34 7.29 24.16 -8.63
C VAL A 34 6.56 23.09 -7.82
N ASP A 35 6.20 21.98 -8.46
CA ASP A 35 5.49 20.86 -7.83
C ASP A 35 5.93 19.53 -8.45
N ASN A 36 5.78 18.43 -7.70
CA ASN A 36 6.03 17.07 -8.15
C ASN A 36 5.08 16.13 -7.44
N SER A 37 3.87 16.01 -7.95
CA SER A 37 2.80 15.22 -7.34
C SER A 37 2.82 13.81 -7.87
N GLU A 38 2.68 12.82 -7.01
CA GLU A 38 2.45 11.44 -7.40
C GLU A 38 1.00 11.24 -7.82
N LEU A 39 0.80 10.64 -8.99
CA LEU A 39 -0.52 10.34 -9.55
C LEU A 39 -1.03 8.94 -9.18
N GLY A 40 -0.13 8.07 -8.69
CA GLY A 40 -0.42 6.68 -8.37
C GLY A 40 0.37 5.70 -9.24
N ASN A 41 -0.12 4.48 -9.37
CA ASN A 41 0.55 3.41 -10.08
C ASN A 41 -0.08 3.17 -11.46
N ALA A 42 0.75 3.02 -12.47
CA ALA A 42 0.31 2.51 -13.77
C ALA A 42 -0.16 1.05 -13.63
N PRO A 43 -1.17 0.62 -14.41
CA PRO A 43 -1.67 -0.76 -14.35
C PRO A 43 -0.64 -1.82 -14.78
N GLN A 44 0.45 -1.41 -15.42
CA GLN A 44 1.60 -2.24 -15.80
C GLN A 44 2.87 -1.39 -15.75
N ASN A 45 4.04 -2.07 -15.76
CA ASN A 45 5.34 -1.42 -15.87
C ASN A 45 5.35 -0.45 -17.07
N PRO A 46 5.48 0.88 -16.86
CA PRO A 46 5.43 1.85 -17.94
C PRO A 46 6.71 1.77 -18.78
N ALA A 47 6.58 1.34 -20.03
CA ALA A 47 7.69 1.29 -21.00
C ALA A 47 7.87 2.63 -21.73
N GLY A 48 6.87 3.50 -21.72
CA GLY A 48 6.92 4.82 -22.33
C GLY A 48 5.59 5.57 -22.20
N PHE A 49 5.60 6.79 -22.69
CA PHE A 49 4.44 7.67 -22.75
C PHE A 49 4.26 8.14 -24.19
N GLY A 50 3.04 8.46 -24.58
CA GLY A 50 2.70 9.02 -25.88
C GLY A 50 1.50 9.95 -25.82
N GLU A 51 1.31 10.73 -26.88
CA GLU A 51 0.15 11.60 -27.09
C GLU A 51 -0.55 11.20 -28.39
N ASP A 52 -1.86 11.32 -28.44
CA ASP A 52 -2.62 11.24 -29.70
C ASP A 52 -2.76 12.63 -30.37
N GLU A 53 -3.46 12.67 -31.50
CA GLU A 53 -3.67 13.90 -32.25
C GLU A 53 -4.45 14.97 -31.47
N ALA A 54 -5.27 14.57 -30.51
CA ALA A 54 -5.98 15.47 -29.60
C ALA A 54 -5.11 15.94 -28.43
N GLY A 55 -3.89 15.40 -28.30
CA GLY A 55 -2.96 15.69 -27.20
C GLY A 55 -3.28 14.92 -25.92
N GLU A 56 -4.13 13.89 -26.01
CA GLU A 56 -4.43 13.03 -24.84
C GLU A 56 -3.26 12.10 -24.56
N LEU A 57 -2.98 11.92 -23.26
CA LEU A 57 -1.82 11.17 -22.80
C LEU A 57 -2.12 9.69 -22.64
N TYR A 58 -1.12 8.88 -23.02
CA TYR A 58 -1.15 7.42 -22.90
C TYR A 58 0.12 6.91 -22.21
N ILE A 59 -0.04 5.83 -21.44
CA ILE A 59 1.06 4.99 -20.96
C ILE A 59 1.14 3.77 -21.85
N VAL A 60 2.34 3.48 -22.34
CA VAL A 60 2.66 2.22 -23.02
C VAL A 60 3.09 1.22 -21.95
N GLY A 61 2.27 0.24 -21.63
CA GLY A 61 2.61 -0.84 -20.71
C GLY A 61 3.56 -1.86 -21.35
N TYR A 62 4.53 -2.36 -20.61
CA TYR A 62 5.52 -3.35 -21.10
C TYR A 62 4.88 -4.64 -21.64
N GLY A 63 3.70 -4.99 -21.14
CA GLY A 63 2.90 -6.12 -21.66
C GLY A 63 2.15 -5.84 -22.97
N GLY A 64 2.44 -4.73 -23.67
CA GLY A 64 1.88 -4.38 -24.98
C GLY A 64 0.48 -3.75 -24.95
N ARG A 65 0.03 -3.25 -23.80
CA ARG A 65 -1.23 -2.51 -23.66
C ARG A 65 -1.00 -1.01 -23.59
N LEU A 66 -1.96 -0.25 -24.14
CA LEU A 66 -2.02 1.20 -24.00
C LEU A 66 -3.08 1.55 -22.94
N TYR A 67 -2.72 2.46 -22.06
CA TYR A 67 -3.59 2.99 -21.03
C TYR A 67 -3.72 4.50 -21.20
N ARG A 68 -4.94 5.01 -21.27
CA ARG A 68 -5.21 6.43 -21.34
C ARG A 68 -5.39 7.00 -19.94
N PHE A 69 -4.88 8.20 -19.69
CA PHE A 69 -5.24 8.96 -18.51
C PHE A 69 -6.72 9.37 -18.59
N ALA A 70 -7.42 9.24 -17.52
CA ALA A 70 -8.78 9.75 -17.36
C ALA A 70 -8.85 10.50 -16.03
N GLU A 71 -9.68 11.52 -15.98
CA GLU A 71 -9.99 12.09 -14.66
C GLU A 71 -10.66 11.01 -13.81
N GLY A 72 -10.13 10.80 -12.61
CA GLY A 72 -10.82 10.02 -11.60
C GLY A 72 -12.13 10.74 -11.23
N ASP A 73 -13.04 10.03 -10.66
CA ASP A 73 -14.29 10.56 -10.11
C ASP A 73 -14.07 11.59 -8.98
N GLY A 74 -12.80 11.91 -8.68
CA GLY A 74 -12.38 12.86 -7.62
C GLY A 74 -12.70 12.37 -6.22
N GLY A 75 -13.15 11.13 -6.11
CA GLY A 75 -13.40 10.50 -4.81
C GLY A 75 -12.09 10.22 -4.08
N ASP A 76 -12.09 10.49 -2.80
CA ASP A 76 -11.00 10.03 -1.92
C ASP A 76 -10.90 8.49 -2.02
N PRO A 77 -9.78 7.93 -2.50
CA PRO A 77 -9.62 6.48 -2.60
C PRO A 77 -9.75 5.76 -1.24
N LEU A 78 -9.66 6.51 -0.14
CA LEU A 78 -9.84 6.03 1.22
C LEU A 78 -11.28 6.20 1.74
N ALA A 79 -12.17 6.91 1.02
CA ALA A 79 -13.52 7.24 1.49
C ALA A 79 -14.39 6.03 1.88
N GLY A 80 -14.09 4.84 1.38
CA GLY A 80 -14.78 3.60 1.73
C GLY A 80 -14.11 2.78 2.83
N PHE A 81 -12.96 3.22 3.35
CA PHE A 81 -12.24 2.46 4.37
C PHE A 81 -12.58 2.97 5.79
N PRO A 82 -12.78 2.05 6.75
CA PRO A 82 -12.96 2.40 8.15
C PRO A 82 -11.79 3.22 8.67
N GLN A 83 -12.06 4.22 9.50
CA GLN A 83 -11.03 5.09 10.06
C GLN A 83 -10.24 4.40 11.19
N ALA A 84 -10.86 3.43 11.86
CA ALA A 84 -10.20 2.62 12.89
C ALA A 84 -10.07 1.17 12.42
N LEU A 85 -8.99 0.50 12.83
CA LEU A 85 -8.77 -0.91 12.53
C LEU A 85 -9.86 -1.80 13.17
N SER A 86 -10.35 -1.43 14.35
CA SER A 86 -11.46 -2.11 15.02
C SER A 86 -12.76 -2.10 14.19
N ASP A 87 -12.98 -1.04 13.41
CA ASP A 87 -14.20 -0.89 12.60
C ASP A 87 -14.14 -1.73 11.31
N THR A 88 -12.99 -2.32 10.98
CA THR A 88 -12.85 -3.18 9.79
C THR A 88 -13.52 -4.54 9.93
N GLY A 89 -13.80 -4.97 11.15
CA GLY A 89 -14.31 -6.31 11.45
C GLY A 89 -13.30 -7.46 11.21
N LEU A 90 -12.02 -7.14 10.93
CA LEU A 90 -10.96 -8.15 10.73
C LEU A 90 -10.60 -8.88 12.02
N PHE A 91 -10.71 -8.19 13.15
CA PHE A 91 -10.45 -8.75 14.47
C PHE A 91 -11.70 -8.70 15.32
N SER A 92 -12.01 -9.78 16.03
CA SER A 92 -13.07 -9.79 17.04
C SER A 92 -12.65 -9.03 18.30
N ASP A 93 -11.36 -8.93 18.54
CA ASP A 93 -10.72 -8.04 19.51
C ASP A 93 -9.42 -7.52 18.90
N THR A 94 -9.44 -6.23 18.53
CA THR A 94 -8.29 -5.55 17.91
C THR A 94 -7.16 -5.40 18.92
N SER A 95 -7.47 -5.13 20.18
CA SER A 95 -6.45 -4.90 21.22
C SER A 95 -5.57 -6.11 21.47
N SER A 96 -6.07 -7.31 21.25
CA SER A 96 -5.33 -8.58 21.35
C SER A 96 -4.96 -9.18 19.99
N LEU A 97 -5.36 -8.56 18.87
CA LEU A 97 -5.27 -9.12 17.52
C LEU A 97 -5.91 -10.52 17.41
N THR A 98 -7.03 -10.72 18.12
CA THR A 98 -7.83 -11.94 18.00
C THR A 98 -8.60 -11.91 16.68
N PRO A 99 -8.29 -12.82 15.71
CA PRO A 99 -8.91 -12.76 14.41
C PRO A 99 -10.42 -13.03 14.47
N ALA A 100 -11.19 -12.33 13.63
CA ALA A 100 -12.59 -12.64 13.42
C ALA A 100 -12.75 -13.97 12.65
N SER A 101 -13.95 -14.53 12.69
CA SER A 101 -14.25 -15.78 11.97
C SER A 101 -13.97 -15.62 10.48
N GLY A 102 -13.20 -16.52 9.89
CA GLY A 102 -12.81 -16.50 8.48
C GLY A 102 -11.48 -15.79 8.19
N LEU A 103 -10.90 -15.07 9.16
CA LEU A 103 -9.56 -14.53 9.05
C LEU A 103 -8.55 -15.56 9.60
N ILE A 104 -7.75 -16.14 8.72
CA ILE A 104 -6.84 -17.26 8.98
C ILE A 104 -5.41 -16.74 9.10
N GLU A 105 -4.75 -16.99 10.22
CA GLU A 105 -3.33 -16.67 10.39
C GLU A 105 -2.46 -17.63 9.58
N TYR A 106 -1.42 -17.10 8.94
CA TYR A 106 -0.43 -17.88 8.19
C TYR A 106 0.97 -17.28 8.34
N ASP A 107 1.98 -18.07 8.04
CA ASP A 107 3.36 -17.60 7.97
C ASP A 107 4.00 -17.93 6.63
N VAL A 108 5.18 -17.41 6.40
CA VAL A 108 5.96 -17.59 5.17
C VAL A 108 7.24 -18.36 5.48
N ASN A 109 7.63 -19.26 4.59
CA ASN A 109 8.83 -20.08 4.77
C ASN A 109 10.13 -19.27 4.74
N SER A 110 10.11 -18.09 4.11
CA SER A 110 11.27 -17.20 3.99
C SER A 110 10.85 -15.77 4.28
N PRO A 111 10.88 -15.33 5.56
CA PRO A 111 10.48 -14.00 5.95
C PRO A 111 11.48 -12.96 5.44
N LEU A 112 10.97 -11.89 4.83
CA LEU A 112 11.78 -10.73 4.49
C LEU A 112 12.20 -10.00 5.76
N TRP A 113 13.49 -9.78 5.93
CA TRP A 113 14.02 -8.90 6.97
C TRP A 113 13.54 -7.44 6.76
N SER A 114 13.14 -6.77 7.82
CA SER A 114 12.88 -5.33 7.83
C SER A 114 13.14 -4.80 9.25
N ASP A 115 14.35 -4.29 9.46
CA ASP A 115 14.79 -3.56 10.65
C ASP A 115 14.42 -4.27 11.98
N TYR A 116 14.58 -5.60 12.04
CA TYR A 116 14.24 -6.46 13.18
C TYR A 116 12.75 -6.44 13.59
N SER A 117 11.85 -5.84 12.79
CA SER A 117 10.43 -5.89 13.09
C SER A 117 9.88 -7.32 12.94
N SER A 118 9.14 -7.78 13.93
CA SER A 118 8.35 -9.01 13.85
C SER A 118 7.10 -8.80 13.01
N LYS A 119 6.56 -9.87 12.45
CA LYS A 119 5.43 -9.78 11.53
C LYS A 119 4.45 -10.92 11.76
N ARG A 120 3.17 -10.56 11.88
CA ARG A 120 2.06 -11.52 11.80
C ARG A 120 1.26 -11.30 10.52
N ARG A 121 0.66 -12.35 10.00
CA ARG A 121 -0.06 -12.30 8.71
C ARG A 121 -1.35 -13.08 8.79
N TRP A 122 -2.40 -12.53 8.17
CA TRP A 122 -3.68 -13.23 8.04
C TRP A 122 -4.22 -13.08 6.62
N ILE A 123 -5.08 -14.02 6.25
CA ILE A 123 -5.81 -14.03 5.00
C ILE A 123 -7.29 -14.33 5.25
N ALA A 124 -8.15 -13.61 4.58
CA ALA A 124 -9.56 -13.96 4.46
C ALA A 124 -9.91 -14.14 2.97
N VAL A 125 -10.56 -15.24 2.64
CA VAL A 125 -11.09 -15.54 1.31
C VAL A 125 -12.60 -15.52 1.39
N PRO A 126 -13.32 -14.90 0.43
CA PRO A 126 -14.78 -14.85 0.45
C PRO A 126 -15.38 -16.26 0.50
N ASN A 127 -16.49 -16.41 1.27
CA ASN A 127 -17.14 -17.69 1.46
C ASN A 127 -17.50 -18.39 0.15
N GLY A 128 -17.20 -19.68 0.07
CA GLY A 128 -17.48 -20.50 -1.10
C GLY A 128 -16.49 -20.29 -2.27
N GLN A 129 -15.50 -19.45 -2.12
CA GLN A 129 -14.45 -19.23 -3.13
C GLN A 129 -13.12 -19.85 -2.69
N ALA A 130 -12.23 -20.06 -3.66
CA ALA A 130 -10.92 -20.64 -3.43
C ALA A 130 -9.84 -19.89 -4.22
N ILE A 131 -8.63 -19.89 -3.68
CA ILE A 131 -7.43 -19.43 -4.36
C ILE A 131 -7.05 -20.46 -5.42
N THR A 132 -6.85 -20.02 -6.67
CA THR A 132 -6.38 -20.91 -7.73
C THR A 132 -4.87 -20.99 -7.69
N PHE A 133 -4.38 -22.18 -7.38
CA PHE A 133 -2.94 -22.49 -7.39
C PHE A 133 -2.44 -22.66 -8.84
N SER A 134 -1.22 -22.19 -9.08
CA SER A 134 -0.45 -22.48 -10.27
C SER A 134 0.99 -22.81 -9.90
N GLY A 135 1.59 -23.80 -10.55
CA GLY A 135 3.00 -24.14 -10.36
C GLY A 135 3.97 -23.24 -11.14
N SER A 136 3.49 -22.53 -12.15
CA SER A 136 4.31 -21.71 -13.06
C SER A 136 3.88 -20.25 -13.15
N GLU A 137 2.63 -19.96 -12.80
CA GLU A 137 2.04 -18.63 -12.86
C GLU A 137 1.71 -18.12 -11.47
N PRO A 138 1.56 -16.80 -11.26
CA PRO A 138 1.07 -16.27 -9.98
C PRO A 138 -0.29 -16.86 -9.60
N TRP A 139 -0.47 -17.14 -8.33
CA TRP A 139 -1.75 -17.59 -7.79
C TRP A 139 -2.82 -16.54 -8.01
N ARG A 140 -4.03 -16.99 -8.34
CA ARG A 140 -5.19 -16.09 -8.51
C ARG A 140 -6.04 -16.10 -7.27
N PHE A 141 -6.22 -14.92 -6.72
CA PHE A 141 -7.05 -14.69 -5.56
C PHE A 141 -8.42 -14.17 -6.02
N PRO A 142 -9.53 -14.64 -5.47
CA PRO A 142 -10.85 -14.10 -5.80
C PRO A 142 -10.99 -12.66 -5.34
N THR A 143 -11.83 -11.88 -6.06
CA THR A 143 -12.20 -10.53 -5.65
C THR A 143 -12.85 -10.57 -4.26
N GLY A 144 -12.48 -9.64 -3.39
CA GLY A 144 -12.87 -9.62 -1.98
C GLY A 144 -11.91 -10.36 -1.05
N THR A 145 -10.84 -10.99 -1.58
CA THR A 145 -9.77 -11.53 -0.72
C THR A 145 -9.08 -10.39 0.02
N VAL A 146 -8.86 -10.59 1.32
CA VAL A 146 -8.14 -9.64 2.18
C VAL A 146 -6.87 -10.28 2.70
N LEU A 147 -5.75 -9.57 2.59
CA LEU A 147 -4.48 -9.91 3.21
C LEU A 147 -4.15 -8.87 4.28
N VAL A 148 -3.79 -9.33 5.46
CA VAL A 148 -3.40 -8.47 6.59
C VAL A 148 -1.97 -8.76 6.97
N LYS A 149 -1.18 -7.71 7.18
CA LYS A 149 0.20 -7.81 7.65
C LYS A 149 0.43 -6.82 8.78
N HIS A 150 0.73 -7.33 9.93
CA HIS A 150 0.98 -6.56 11.15
C HIS A 150 2.47 -6.52 11.44
N PHE A 151 2.94 -5.39 11.97
CA PHE A 151 4.33 -5.15 12.31
C PHE A 151 4.45 -4.70 13.76
N GLU A 152 5.37 -5.35 14.46
CA GLU A 152 5.77 -5.02 15.83
C GLU A 152 7.29 -4.91 15.91
N MET A 153 7.79 -4.17 16.91
CA MET A 153 9.22 -4.03 17.17
C MET A 153 9.48 -4.06 18.66
N GLU A 154 10.48 -4.84 19.07
CA GLU A 154 11.00 -4.78 20.44
C GLU A 154 11.68 -3.43 20.67
N MET A 155 11.24 -2.67 21.66
CA MET A 155 11.82 -1.38 22.00
C MET A 155 13.08 -1.51 22.87
N VAL A 156 13.30 -2.71 23.42
CA VAL A 156 14.55 -3.16 24.04
C VAL A 156 14.95 -4.46 23.33
N ALA A 157 16.07 -4.45 22.65
CA ALA A 157 16.53 -5.59 21.84
C ALA A 157 16.67 -6.87 22.68
N GLY A 158 15.97 -7.93 22.29
CA GLY A 158 15.95 -9.21 23.01
C GLY A 158 14.94 -9.30 24.15
N ASP A 159 14.14 -8.26 24.39
CA ASP A 159 13.03 -8.30 25.37
C ASP A 159 11.68 -8.27 24.64
N ALA A 160 11.08 -9.42 24.46
CA ALA A 160 9.77 -9.55 23.81
C ALA A 160 8.63 -8.79 24.56
N ASN A 161 8.78 -8.52 25.88
CA ASN A 161 7.77 -7.76 26.63
C ASN A 161 7.82 -6.26 26.31
N SER A 162 8.90 -5.79 25.69
CA SER A 162 9.03 -4.43 25.21
C SER A 162 8.40 -4.20 23.83
N SER A 163 7.77 -5.22 23.24
CA SER A 163 7.24 -5.16 21.89
C SER A 163 6.15 -4.09 21.77
N ARG A 164 6.30 -3.24 20.75
CA ARG A 164 5.36 -2.18 20.39
C ARG A 164 4.81 -2.44 19.01
N ARG A 165 3.50 -2.39 18.86
CA ARG A 165 2.82 -2.45 17.57
C ARG A 165 3.05 -1.15 16.82
N LEU A 166 3.43 -1.27 15.57
CA LEU A 166 3.76 -0.12 14.72
C LEU A 166 2.61 0.16 13.75
N GLU A 167 2.35 -0.78 12.88
CA GLU A 167 1.35 -0.65 11.83
C GLU A 167 0.70 -1.98 11.48
N THR A 168 -0.50 -1.89 10.93
CA THR A 168 -1.20 -3.00 10.29
C THR A 168 -1.58 -2.59 8.87
N ARG A 169 -1.05 -3.30 7.88
CA ARG A 169 -1.36 -3.10 6.46
C ARG A 169 -2.46 -4.06 6.04
N VAL A 170 -3.42 -3.55 5.32
CA VAL A 170 -4.54 -4.31 4.77
C VAL A 170 -4.55 -4.16 3.27
N LEU A 171 -4.52 -5.29 2.56
CA LEU A 171 -4.65 -5.35 1.10
C LEU A 171 -5.98 -6.01 0.76
N VAL A 172 -6.77 -5.37 -0.10
CA VAL A 172 -8.06 -5.90 -0.57
C VAL A 172 -7.98 -6.13 -2.07
N ASN A 173 -8.30 -7.33 -2.52
CA ASN A 173 -8.42 -7.63 -3.94
C ASN A 173 -9.76 -7.11 -4.47
N GLN A 174 -9.72 -6.07 -5.29
CA GLN A 174 -10.88 -5.45 -5.92
C GLN A 174 -10.94 -5.79 -7.40
N THR A 175 -12.02 -5.42 -8.09
CA THR A 175 -12.19 -5.66 -9.54
C THR A 175 -11.07 -5.04 -10.39
N GLY A 176 -10.49 -3.91 -9.93
CA GLY A 176 -9.37 -3.22 -10.57
C GLY A 176 -7.97 -3.71 -10.16
N GLY A 177 -7.87 -4.66 -9.24
CA GLY A 177 -6.61 -5.14 -8.68
C GLY A 177 -6.54 -5.00 -7.15
N TRP A 178 -5.34 -5.11 -6.63
CA TRP A 178 -5.10 -4.99 -5.19
C TRP A 178 -5.02 -3.52 -4.76
N PHE A 179 -5.80 -3.17 -3.74
CA PHE A 179 -5.73 -1.87 -3.09
C PHE A 179 -5.24 -2.04 -1.65
N GLY A 180 -4.34 -1.16 -1.20
CA GLY A 180 -3.71 -1.27 0.11
C GLY A 180 -3.89 -0.04 0.97
N VAL A 181 -4.17 -0.24 2.25
CA VAL A 181 -4.24 0.79 3.28
C VAL A 181 -3.35 0.42 4.47
N THR A 182 -2.94 1.42 5.22
CA THR A 182 -2.12 1.25 6.43
C THR A 182 -2.83 1.88 7.62
N TYR A 183 -2.89 1.13 8.72
CA TYR A 183 -3.36 1.61 10.02
C TYR A 183 -2.15 1.74 10.96
N ARG A 184 -1.94 2.93 11.52
CA ARG A 184 -0.91 3.20 12.52
C ARG A 184 -1.47 2.95 13.91
N TRP A 185 -0.76 2.18 14.73
CA TRP A 185 -1.18 1.89 16.10
C TRP A 185 -1.08 3.13 17.00
N ASN A 186 -2.11 3.31 17.82
CA ASN A 186 -2.17 4.36 18.82
C ASN A 186 -1.18 4.12 19.97
N GLU A 187 -0.87 5.14 20.74
CA GLU A 187 0.05 5.03 21.89
C GLU A 187 -0.41 4.03 22.96
N PRO A 188 -1.74 3.93 23.30
CA PRO A 188 -2.20 2.91 24.24
C PRO A 188 -2.12 1.47 23.72
N GLN A 189 -1.80 1.25 22.44
CA GLN A 189 -1.69 -0.06 21.80
C GLN A 189 -3.00 -0.86 21.80
N THR A 190 -4.13 -0.16 21.78
CA THR A 190 -5.48 -0.75 21.84
C THR A 190 -6.17 -0.79 20.49
N ASP A 191 -5.82 0.13 19.58
CA ASP A 191 -6.38 0.23 18.24
C ASP A 191 -5.39 0.92 17.29
N ALA A 192 -5.74 0.98 16.01
CA ALA A 192 -4.94 1.65 15.00
C ALA A 192 -5.80 2.52 14.07
N GLU A 193 -5.26 3.66 13.64
CA GLU A 193 -5.94 4.67 12.84
C GLU A 193 -5.46 4.63 11.39
N LEU A 194 -6.38 4.83 10.45
CA LEU A 194 -6.10 4.87 9.02
C LEU A 194 -5.15 6.02 8.70
N LEU A 195 -4.02 5.71 8.08
CA LEU A 195 -3.12 6.73 7.54
C LEU A 195 -3.66 7.27 6.21
N THR A 196 -3.92 8.56 6.17
CA THR A 196 -4.35 9.27 4.95
C THR A 196 -3.16 9.82 4.16
N ASP A 197 -2.03 10.02 4.84
CA ASP A 197 -0.80 10.57 4.28
C ASP A 197 0.43 9.74 4.66
N ARG A 198 1.53 10.00 3.96
CA ARG A 198 2.82 9.40 4.29
C ARG A 198 3.31 9.87 5.65
N LEU A 199 3.58 8.91 6.55
CA LEU A 199 4.19 9.15 7.86
C LEU A 199 5.61 8.57 7.88
N THR A 200 6.54 9.30 8.48
CA THR A 200 7.88 8.82 8.82
C THR A 200 8.09 9.03 10.31
N GLU A 201 8.37 7.96 11.03
CA GLU A 201 8.66 8.01 12.48
C GLU A 201 10.07 7.47 12.72
N THR A 202 10.74 8.07 13.69
CA THR A 202 12.02 7.58 14.20
C THR A 202 11.77 6.86 15.51
N LEU A 203 12.14 5.58 15.58
CA LEU A 203 12.05 4.78 16.77
C LEU A 203 13.46 4.56 17.34
N THR A 204 13.62 4.73 18.66
CA THR A 204 14.86 4.41 19.35
C THR A 204 14.68 3.07 20.04
N VAL A 205 15.47 2.08 19.63
CA VAL A 205 15.52 0.77 20.26
C VAL A 205 16.71 0.74 21.22
N ALA A 206 16.45 0.44 22.49
CA ALA A 206 17.51 0.28 23.47
C ALA A 206 18.18 -1.11 23.28
N ASP A 207 19.50 -1.14 23.37
CA ASP A 207 20.23 -2.40 23.44
C ASP A 207 20.45 -2.79 24.92
N ALA A 208 19.81 -3.85 25.37
CA ALA A 208 19.94 -4.32 26.75
C ALA A 208 21.37 -4.76 27.11
N ASN A 209 22.20 -5.07 26.09
CA ASN A 209 23.59 -5.45 26.25
C ASN A 209 24.59 -4.30 26.04
N PHE A 210 24.11 -3.11 25.65
CA PHE A 210 24.95 -1.94 25.49
C PHE A 210 25.16 -1.26 26.85
N ASN A 211 26.06 -1.83 27.65
CA ASN A 211 26.64 -1.10 28.78
C ASN A 211 27.58 -0.05 28.18
N GLY A 212 27.08 1.19 28.05
CA GLY A 212 27.85 2.31 27.52
C GLY A 212 29.22 2.39 28.16
N GLY A 213 30.27 2.09 27.38
CA GLY A 213 31.64 2.38 27.69
C GLY A 213 32.04 3.75 27.14
#